data_ae92374b4ea4e9744e4258aa81bd3fb7
#
_entry.id   ae92374b4ea4e9744e4258aa81bd3fb7
#
_cell.length_a   1.000
_cell.length_b   1.000
_cell.length_c   1.000
_cell.angle_alpha   90.00
_cell.angle_beta   90.00
_cell.angle_gamma   90.00
#
_symmetry.space_group_name_H-M   'P 1'
#
loop_
_entity.id
_entity.type
_entity.pdbx_description
1 polymer ?
#
loop_
_entity_poly.entity_id
_entity_poly.type
_entity_poly.pdbx_seq_one_letter_code
_entity_poly.pdbx_strand_id
1 'polypeptide(L)'
;LARSYGYDKLHFYQGDIAGYEGVSSVDMVVTLHACDTATDFALAKAVEWGAQVILSVPCCQHELNRQIRNEMLQPVMRYGILKERMAALITDGLRAELLESKDMKPSFLNLSIWNIHQRIF
;
A
#
# COMPACT_ATOMS: atom_id res chain seq x y z
N LEU A 1 -13.08 2.13 23.95
CA LEU A 1 -11.71 2.62 24.15
C LEU A 1 -11.52 4.03 23.60
N ALA A 2 -11.82 4.31 22.30
CA ALA A 2 -11.65 5.66 21.73
C ALA A 2 -12.46 6.72 22.50
N ARG A 3 -13.73 6.46 22.76
CA ARG A 3 -14.60 7.37 23.54
C ARG A 3 -14.09 7.60 24.98
N SER A 4 -13.48 6.60 25.62
CA SER A 4 -12.93 6.74 26.97
C SER A 4 -11.71 7.66 27.04
N TYR A 5 -11.08 7.93 25.87
CA TYR A 5 -9.99 8.89 25.70
C TYR A 5 -10.42 10.22 25.07
N GLY A 6 -11.73 10.44 24.90
CA GLY A 6 -12.26 11.70 24.34
C GLY A 6 -12.15 11.81 22.81
N TYR A 7 -11.94 10.72 22.09
CA TYR A 7 -11.88 10.73 20.64
C TYR A 7 -13.26 10.48 20.02
N ASP A 8 -14.16 11.47 20.13
CA ASP A 8 -15.55 11.35 19.70
C ASP A 8 -15.71 11.28 18.16
N LYS A 9 -14.72 11.78 17.42
CA LYS A 9 -14.70 11.76 15.94
C LYS A 9 -14.03 10.52 15.36
N LEU A 10 -13.51 9.61 16.18
CA LEU A 10 -12.88 8.39 15.73
C LEU A 10 -13.92 7.27 15.63
N HIS A 11 -14.15 6.79 14.40
CA HIS A 11 -15.11 5.74 14.09
C HIS A 11 -14.37 4.50 13.59
N PHE A 12 -14.87 3.32 13.96
CA PHE A 12 -14.33 2.04 13.54
C PHE A 12 -15.40 1.28 12.76
N TYR A 13 -15.03 0.83 11.59
CA TYR A 13 -15.86 0.00 10.73
C TYR A 13 -15.15 -1.30 10.44
N GLN A 14 -15.88 -2.40 10.43
CA GLN A 14 -15.36 -3.71 10.05
C GLN A 14 -16.03 -4.09 8.72
N GLY A 15 -15.19 -4.40 7.71
CA GLY A 15 -15.68 -4.77 6.40
C GLY A 15 -14.56 -4.84 5.37
N ASP A 16 -14.95 -5.11 4.13
CA ASP A 16 -14.05 -5.09 2.98
C ASP A 16 -13.93 -3.65 2.46
N ILE A 17 -12.71 -3.18 2.27
CA ILE A 17 -12.43 -1.83 1.75
C ILE A 17 -12.96 -1.67 0.32
N ALA A 18 -12.96 -2.72 -0.48
CA ALA A 18 -13.48 -2.68 -1.85
C ALA A 18 -14.96 -2.28 -1.92
N GLY A 19 -15.76 -2.70 -0.93
CA GLY A 19 -17.19 -2.39 -0.82
C GLY A 19 -17.53 -1.21 0.11
N TYR A 20 -16.54 -0.49 0.63
CA TYR A 20 -16.81 0.61 1.56
C TYR A 20 -17.30 1.87 0.82
N GLU A 21 -18.49 2.33 1.19
CA GLU A 21 -19.16 3.52 0.62
C GLU A 21 -19.49 4.59 1.68
N GLY A 22 -18.87 4.51 2.84
CA GLY A 22 -19.17 5.38 3.99
C GLY A 22 -18.70 6.82 3.85
N VAL A 23 -17.91 7.15 2.80
CA VAL A 23 -17.39 8.48 2.52
C VAL A 23 -17.43 8.76 1.03
N SER A 24 -17.60 10.04 0.65
CA SER A 24 -17.53 10.47 -0.75
C SER A 24 -16.21 11.17 -1.09
N SER A 25 -15.51 11.69 -0.11
CA SER A 25 -14.18 12.30 -0.26
C SER A 25 -13.39 12.23 1.02
N VAL A 26 -12.08 12.19 0.91
CA VAL A 26 -11.15 12.21 2.06
C VAL A 26 -9.90 13.02 1.71
N ASP A 27 -9.27 13.65 2.69
CA ASP A 27 -8.02 14.39 2.50
C ASP A 27 -6.82 13.44 2.45
N MET A 28 -6.85 12.38 3.27
CA MET A 28 -5.75 11.44 3.41
C MET A 28 -6.25 10.01 3.59
N VAL A 29 -5.56 9.07 2.96
CA VAL A 29 -5.72 7.63 3.21
C VAL A 29 -4.41 7.05 3.74
N VAL A 30 -4.50 6.27 4.80
CA VAL A 30 -3.36 5.52 5.37
C VAL A 30 -3.68 4.04 5.36
N THR A 31 -2.87 3.25 4.69
CA THR A 31 -3.03 1.79 4.67
C THR A 31 -1.87 1.13 5.40
N LEU A 32 -2.20 0.36 6.43
CA LEU A 32 -1.25 -0.45 7.18
C LEU A 32 -1.72 -1.91 7.12
N HIS A 33 -0.82 -2.82 6.75
CA HIS A 33 -1.12 -4.26 6.66
C HIS A 33 -2.28 -4.63 5.70
N ALA A 34 -2.55 -3.81 4.69
CA ALA A 34 -3.38 -4.22 3.57
C ALA A 34 -2.55 -5.16 2.68
N CYS A 35 -2.69 -6.47 2.89
CA CYS A 35 -1.86 -7.47 2.23
C CYS A 35 -2.34 -7.75 0.81
N ASP A 36 -1.38 -7.99 -0.09
CA ASP A 36 -1.61 -8.43 -1.48
C ASP A 36 -2.56 -7.48 -2.22
N THR A 37 -3.62 -7.99 -2.83
CA THR A 37 -4.62 -7.22 -3.60
C THR A 37 -5.44 -6.24 -2.75
N ALA A 38 -5.52 -6.40 -1.43
CA ALA A 38 -6.20 -5.44 -0.57
C ALA A 38 -5.52 -4.05 -0.59
N THR A 39 -4.20 -4.00 -0.82
CA THR A 39 -3.49 -2.74 -1.07
C THR A 39 -4.02 -2.07 -2.34
N ASP A 40 -4.25 -2.84 -3.40
CA ASP A 40 -4.70 -2.30 -4.70
C ASP A 40 -6.10 -1.72 -4.59
N PHE A 41 -7.02 -2.40 -3.89
CA PHE A 41 -8.35 -1.88 -3.59
C PHE A 41 -8.31 -0.61 -2.75
N ALA A 42 -7.43 -0.55 -1.75
CA ALA A 42 -7.29 0.63 -0.91
C ALA A 42 -6.74 1.84 -1.69
N LEU A 43 -5.76 1.63 -2.59
CA LEU A 43 -5.23 2.65 -3.47
C LEU A 43 -6.29 3.13 -4.47
N ALA A 44 -7.05 2.21 -5.08
CA ALA A 44 -8.14 2.54 -6.00
C ALA A 44 -9.22 3.38 -5.30
N LYS A 45 -9.64 3.00 -4.10
CA LYS A 45 -10.60 3.79 -3.29
C LYS A 45 -10.05 5.15 -2.89
N ALA A 46 -8.77 5.25 -2.54
CA ALA A 46 -8.13 6.51 -2.21
C ALA A 46 -8.18 7.49 -3.40
N VAL A 47 -7.91 7.01 -4.62
CA VAL A 47 -8.03 7.80 -5.84
C VAL A 47 -9.49 8.18 -6.11
N GLU A 48 -10.44 7.23 -5.98
CA GLU A 48 -11.89 7.47 -6.14
C GLU A 48 -12.40 8.56 -5.20
N TRP A 49 -11.96 8.56 -3.94
CA TRP A 49 -12.34 9.56 -2.93
C TRP A 49 -11.59 10.90 -3.06
N GLY A 50 -10.70 11.03 -4.04
CA GLY A 50 -9.95 12.26 -4.28
C GLY A 50 -8.93 12.57 -3.18
N ALA A 51 -8.36 11.57 -2.54
CA ALA A 51 -7.35 11.75 -1.48
C ALA A 51 -6.16 12.56 -1.99
N GLN A 52 -5.80 13.63 -1.26
CA GLN A 52 -4.64 14.46 -1.60
C GLN A 52 -3.32 13.78 -1.19
N VAL A 53 -3.38 12.94 -0.15
CA VAL A 53 -2.22 12.21 0.37
C VAL A 53 -2.59 10.75 0.58
N ILE A 54 -1.75 9.85 0.09
CA ILE A 54 -1.86 8.40 0.32
C ILE A 54 -0.57 7.92 0.96
N LEU A 55 -0.66 7.35 2.16
CA LEU A 55 0.45 6.67 2.83
C LEU A 55 0.17 5.17 2.83
N SER A 56 0.91 4.42 2.05
CA SER A 56 0.72 2.97 1.93
C SER A 56 1.96 2.21 2.38
N VAL A 57 1.74 1.18 3.19
CA VAL A 57 2.78 0.27 3.68
C VAL A 57 2.42 -1.16 3.25
N PRO A 58 2.67 -1.53 2.00
CA PRO A 58 2.45 -2.90 1.54
C PRO A 58 3.43 -3.85 2.24
N CYS A 59 2.93 -4.97 2.74
CA CYS A 59 3.74 -5.92 3.52
C CYS A 59 4.01 -7.24 2.80
N CYS A 60 3.18 -7.64 1.86
CA CYS A 60 3.34 -8.85 1.07
C CYS A 60 2.64 -8.71 -0.30
N GLN A 61 3.25 -9.30 -1.33
CA GLN A 61 2.79 -9.27 -2.72
C GLN A 61 2.91 -10.69 -3.30
N HIS A 62 1.97 -11.56 -2.89
CA HIS A 62 2.03 -12.97 -3.27
C HIS A 62 1.45 -13.27 -4.65
N GLU A 63 0.55 -12.43 -5.14
CA GLU A 63 -0.13 -12.66 -6.41
C GLU A 63 0.86 -12.69 -7.57
N LEU A 64 1.64 -11.62 -7.76
CA LEU A 64 2.64 -11.56 -8.82
C LEU A 64 3.73 -12.64 -8.64
N ASN A 65 4.11 -12.96 -7.42
CA ASN A 65 5.10 -14.00 -7.14
C ASN A 65 4.68 -15.37 -7.70
N ARG A 66 3.38 -15.69 -7.73
CA ARG A 66 2.87 -16.93 -8.32
C ARG A 66 2.86 -16.90 -9.83
N GLN A 67 2.65 -15.75 -10.42
CA GLN A 67 2.43 -15.56 -11.86
C GLN A 67 3.74 -15.30 -12.63
N ILE A 68 4.69 -14.57 -12.02
CA ILE A 68 5.88 -14.08 -12.71
C ILE A 68 6.74 -15.22 -13.27
N ARG A 69 7.02 -15.14 -14.58
CA ARG A 69 7.92 -16.02 -15.32
C ARG A 69 8.76 -15.16 -16.26
N ASN A 70 10.07 -15.33 -16.24
CA ASN A 70 10.97 -14.63 -17.14
C ASN A 70 12.27 -15.43 -17.29
N GLU A 71 12.60 -15.82 -18.52
CA GLU A 71 13.77 -16.67 -18.79
C GLU A 71 15.08 -15.93 -18.52
N MET A 72 15.19 -14.65 -18.85
CA MET A 72 16.38 -13.84 -18.61
C MET A 72 16.66 -13.67 -17.09
N LEU A 73 15.62 -13.60 -16.28
CA LEU A 73 15.72 -13.44 -14.83
C LEU A 73 15.69 -14.79 -14.08
N GLN A 74 15.68 -15.91 -14.79
CA GLN A 74 15.67 -17.25 -14.21
C GLN A 74 16.79 -17.48 -13.18
N PRO A 75 18.05 -16.98 -13.36
CA PRO A 75 19.09 -17.12 -12.36
C PRO A 75 18.74 -16.51 -10.99
N VAL A 76 17.89 -15.48 -10.96
CA VAL A 76 17.39 -14.84 -9.74
C VAL A 76 16.10 -15.50 -9.27
N MET A 77 15.18 -15.74 -10.20
CA MET A 77 13.82 -16.23 -9.89
C MET A 77 13.77 -17.69 -9.42
N ARG A 78 14.81 -18.49 -9.68
CA ARG A 78 14.91 -19.86 -9.15
C ARG A 78 15.05 -19.92 -7.63
N TYR A 79 15.47 -18.83 -6.99
CA TYR A 79 15.58 -18.74 -5.54
C TYR A 79 14.32 -18.06 -4.96
N GLY A 80 13.55 -18.78 -4.14
CA GLY A 80 12.25 -18.33 -3.65
C GLY A 80 12.27 -16.96 -2.99
N ILE A 81 13.25 -16.68 -2.12
CA ILE A 81 13.41 -15.39 -1.45
C ILE A 81 13.69 -14.25 -2.45
N LEU A 82 14.53 -14.51 -3.46
CA LEU A 82 14.85 -13.50 -4.47
C LEU A 82 13.67 -13.25 -5.41
N LYS A 83 12.95 -14.30 -5.77
CA LYS A 83 11.73 -14.21 -6.57
C LYS A 83 10.66 -13.39 -5.85
N GLU A 84 10.46 -13.63 -4.55
CA GLU A 84 9.50 -12.89 -3.73
C GLU A 84 9.84 -11.40 -3.67
N ARG A 85 11.09 -11.05 -3.40
CA ARG A 85 11.54 -9.66 -3.39
C ARG A 85 11.40 -8.98 -4.76
N MET A 86 11.72 -9.69 -5.83
CA MET A 86 11.55 -9.18 -7.18
C MET A 86 10.08 -8.92 -7.50
N ALA A 87 9.20 -9.86 -7.14
CA ALA A 87 7.76 -9.68 -7.32
C ALA A 87 7.22 -8.48 -6.54
N ALA A 88 7.70 -8.28 -5.30
CA ALA A 88 7.34 -7.11 -4.51
C ALA A 88 7.75 -5.80 -5.18
N LEU A 89 9.01 -5.69 -5.61
CA LEU A 89 9.52 -4.49 -6.29
C LEU A 89 8.76 -4.18 -7.59
N ILE A 90 8.46 -5.21 -8.39
CA ILE A 90 7.69 -5.04 -9.63
C ILE A 90 6.25 -4.59 -9.31
N THR A 91 5.61 -5.20 -8.33
CA THR A 91 4.24 -4.83 -7.92
C THR A 91 4.19 -3.37 -7.48
N ASP A 92 5.14 -2.94 -6.64
CA ASP A 92 5.16 -1.56 -6.15
C ASP A 92 5.49 -0.56 -7.28
N GLY A 93 6.35 -0.94 -8.23
CA GLY A 93 6.61 -0.15 -9.44
C GLY A 93 5.36 0.02 -10.30
N LEU A 94 4.61 -1.06 -10.53
CA LEU A 94 3.33 -1.01 -11.27
C LEU A 94 2.28 -0.14 -10.57
N ARG A 95 2.18 -0.23 -9.25
CA ARG A 95 1.30 0.63 -8.44
C ARG A 95 1.67 2.11 -8.59
N ALA A 96 2.97 2.42 -8.55
CA ALA A 96 3.45 3.79 -8.76
C ALA A 96 3.05 4.31 -10.14
N GLU A 97 3.28 3.54 -11.20
CA GLU A 97 2.92 3.90 -12.57
C GLU A 97 1.41 4.14 -12.74
N LEU A 98 0.59 3.27 -12.15
CA LEU A 98 -0.87 3.45 -12.13
C LEU A 98 -1.29 4.73 -11.40
N LEU A 99 -0.66 5.05 -10.27
CA LEU A 99 -0.93 6.27 -9.53
C LEU A 99 -0.49 7.53 -10.32
N GLU A 100 0.66 7.48 -10.98
CA GLU A 100 1.12 8.55 -11.86
C GLU A 100 0.14 8.80 -13.01
N SER A 101 -0.45 7.75 -13.57
CA SER A 101 -1.50 7.86 -14.60
C SER A 101 -2.77 8.57 -14.10
N LYS A 102 -2.91 8.77 -12.79
CA LYS A 102 -3.99 9.48 -12.10
C LYS A 102 -3.53 10.83 -11.51
N ASP A 103 -2.46 11.41 -12.06
CA ASP A 103 -1.86 12.68 -11.62
C ASP A 103 -1.34 12.67 -10.17
N MET A 104 -1.18 11.51 -9.56
CA MET A 104 -0.52 11.36 -8.26
C MET A 104 1.01 11.37 -8.43
N LYS A 105 1.74 11.74 -7.39
CA LYS A 105 3.22 11.76 -7.39
C LYS A 105 3.75 10.78 -6.33
N PRO A 106 3.89 9.49 -6.68
CA PRO A 106 4.38 8.49 -5.73
C PRO A 106 5.85 8.75 -5.35
N SER A 107 6.19 8.44 -4.11
CA SER A 107 7.55 8.47 -3.59
C SER A 107 7.78 7.24 -2.72
N PHE A 108 8.89 6.54 -2.93
CA PHE A 108 9.27 5.40 -2.12
C PHE A 108 10.14 5.85 -0.95
N LEU A 109 9.70 5.53 0.28
CA LEU A 109 10.41 5.86 1.50
C LEU A 109 10.86 4.56 2.18
N ASN A 110 12.14 4.43 2.46
CA ASN A 110 12.65 3.37 3.31
C ASN A 110 12.62 3.83 4.77
N LEU A 111 11.52 3.50 5.46
CA LEU A 111 11.35 3.76 6.89
C LEU A 111 11.97 2.61 7.69
N SER A 112 13.31 2.55 7.76
CA SER A 112 13.95 1.69 8.76
C SER A 112 13.74 2.31 10.15
N ILE A 113 13.47 1.48 11.17
CA ILE A 113 13.20 1.90 12.56
C ILE A 113 14.32 2.81 13.11
N TRP A 114 15.54 2.67 12.63
CA TRP A 114 16.68 3.52 12.96
C TRP A 114 16.57 4.97 12.43
N ASN A 115 15.90 5.21 11.33
CA ASN A 115 15.75 6.53 10.72
C ASN A 115 14.61 7.36 11.32
N ILE A 116 13.62 6.72 11.95
CA ILE A 116 12.53 7.43 12.63
C ILE A 116 13.07 8.20 13.85
N HIS A 117 14.08 7.65 14.52
CA HIS A 117 14.67 8.30 15.71
C HIS A 117 15.55 9.52 15.39
N GLN A 118 16.04 9.66 14.15
CA GLN A 118 16.90 10.77 13.76
C GLN A 118 16.17 11.95 13.10
N ARG A 119 14.88 11.85 12.81
CA ARG A 119 14.10 12.92 12.14
C ARG A 119 13.02 13.56 13.01
N ILE A 120 12.96 13.25 14.30
CA ILE A 120 12.03 13.87 15.27
C ILE A 120 12.72 14.95 16.11
N PHE A 121 13.93 15.40 15.75
CA PHE A 121 14.60 16.54 16.37
C PHE A 121 15.00 17.57 15.33
#